data_6342dcd901d2c8b4de20e0edc34be745
#
_entry.id   6342dcd901d2c8b4de20e0edc34be745
#
_cell.length_a   1.000
_cell.length_b   1.000
_cell.length_c   1.000
_cell.angle_alpha   90.00
_cell.angle_beta   90.00
_cell.angle_gamma   90.00
#
_symmetry.space_group_name_H-M   'P 1'
#
loop_
_entity.id
_entity.type
_entity.pdbx_description
1 polymer ?
#
loop_
_entity_poly.entity_id
_entity_poly.type
_entity_poly.pdbx_seq_one_letter_code
_entity_poly.pdbx_strand_id
1 'polypeptide(L)'
;MKILALEFSSPQRSVAIVQSGAFHEALGSNEPFAMIAEALREAKLEREQLDCIAVGLGPGSYTGIRSAISIAQGWQLARPIPLLGVSSAEIIAAQAQAGGLVGRVRVIVDAQRGEFYLAGYELTANGSREAEPLRIVSAAAVTQRASAGETLIGPEVTDWFPTGKTIFPRAAILGQLALGRTDFISGDKMEPIYLRETQFVKAPPPRQLG
;
A
#
# COMPACT_ATOMS: atom_id res chain seq x y z
N MET A 1 -14.04 13.07 -10.26
CA MET A 1 -13.61 12.88 -8.86
C MET A 1 -12.14 13.26 -8.76
N LYS A 2 -11.78 14.07 -7.77
CA LYS A 2 -10.43 14.54 -7.45
C LYS A 2 -9.97 13.83 -6.18
N ILE A 3 -8.99 12.95 -6.31
CA ILE A 3 -8.56 12.05 -5.24
C ILE A 3 -7.16 12.44 -4.77
N LEU A 4 -6.97 12.62 -3.46
CA LEU A 4 -5.66 12.60 -2.83
C LEU A 4 -5.34 11.15 -2.47
N ALA A 5 -4.27 10.60 -3.04
CA ALA A 5 -3.80 9.25 -2.76
C ALA A 5 -2.50 9.29 -1.93
N LEU A 6 -2.44 8.49 -0.87
CA LEU A 6 -1.32 8.38 0.06
C LEU A 6 -0.83 6.94 0.12
N GLU A 7 0.38 6.67 -0.40
CA GLU A 7 0.99 5.35 -0.38
C GLU A 7 2.36 5.39 0.33
N PHE A 8 2.41 4.91 1.57
CA PHE A 8 3.58 4.96 2.44
C PHE A 8 4.00 3.59 2.98
N SER A 9 3.52 2.52 2.35
CA SER A 9 3.80 1.14 2.82
C SER A 9 5.21 0.65 2.48
N SER A 10 5.95 1.37 1.67
CA SER A 10 7.32 1.02 1.25
C SER A 10 8.31 2.15 1.52
N PRO A 11 9.64 1.90 1.43
CA PRO A 11 10.65 2.95 1.55
C PRO A 11 10.46 4.08 0.53
N GLN A 12 9.95 3.76 -0.66
CA GLN A 12 9.60 4.76 -1.66
C GLN A 12 8.16 5.26 -1.43
N ARG A 13 8.03 6.27 -0.57
CA ARG A 13 6.73 6.92 -0.32
C ARG A 13 6.27 7.69 -1.53
N SER A 14 4.96 7.78 -1.73
CA SER A 14 4.37 8.59 -2.77
C SER A 14 3.05 9.22 -2.35
N VAL A 15 2.79 10.40 -2.91
CA VAL A 15 1.53 11.15 -2.80
C VAL A 15 1.10 11.53 -4.19
N ALA A 16 -0.16 11.35 -4.53
CA ALA A 16 -0.67 11.77 -5.84
C ALA A 16 -2.02 12.48 -5.72
N ILE A 17 -2.24 13.43 -6.60
CA ILE A 17 -3.57 13.93 -6.95
C ILE A 17 -3.98 13.27 -8.25
N VAL A 18 -5.09 12.53 -8.21
CA VAL A 18 -5.63 11.83 -9.39
C VAL A 18 -6.98 12.43 -9.75
N GLN A 19 -7.13 12.78 -11.03
CA GLN A 19 -8.37 13.25 -11.64
C GLN A 19 -8.66 12.38 -12.87
N SER A 20 -9.86 12.41 -13.43
CA SER A 20 -10.19 11.66 -14.64
C SER A 20 -9.19 11.94 -15.76
N GLY A 21 -8.37 10.94 -16.11
CA GLY A 21 -7.41 10.99 -17.22
C GLY A 21 -6.04 11.64 -16.93
N ALA A 22 -5.79 12.13 -15.70
CA ALA A 22 -4.50 12.72 -15.32
C ALA A 22 -4.14 12.48 -13.86
N PHE A 23 -2.83 12.50 -13.56
CA PHE A 23 -2.34 12.49 -12.19
C PHE A 23 -1.09 13.38 -12.04
N HIS A 24 -0.89 13.90 -10.83
CA HIS A 24 0.33 14.59 -10.40
C HIS A 24 0.85 13.88 -9.16
N GLU A 25 2.07 13.39 -9.21
CA GLU A 25 2.64 12.54 -8.16
C GLU A 25 3.97 13.09 -7.66
N ALA A 26 4.08 13.26 -6.34
CA ALA A 26 5.32 13.51 -5.63
C ALA A 26 5.87 12.19 -5.08
N LEU A 27 7.16 11.96 -5.30
CA LEU A 27 7.89 10.76 -4.87
C LEU A 27 9.02 11.14 -3.94
N GLY A 28 9.30 10.30 -2.95
CA GLY A 28 10.50 10.44 -2.14
C GLY A 28 10.33 10.03 -0.69
N SER A 29 11.31 10.41 0.13
CA SER A 29 11.32 10.25 1.58
C SER A 29 10.99 11.56 2.32
N ASN A 30 10.52 12.58 1.61
CA ASN A 30 10.22 13.89 2.18
C ASN A 30 9.08 13.82 3.20
N GLU A 31 8.95 14.88 3.99
CA GLU A 31 7.85 15.03 4.94
C GLU A 31 6.50 14.90 4.21
N PRO A 32 5.56 14.10 4.72
CA PRO A 32 4.29 13.82 4.04
C PRO A 32 3.51 15.08 3.64
N PHE A 33 3.47 16.10 4.51
CA PHE A 33 2.76 17.34 4.22
C PHE A 33 3.41 18.16 3.10
N ALA A 34 4.74 18.13 2.98
CA ALA A 34 5.44 18.76 1.87
C ALA A 34 5.09 18.08 0.54
N MET A 35 5.04 16.74 0.52
CA MET A 35 4.64 15.96 -0.66
C MET A 35 3.18 16.25 -1.05
N ILE A 36 2.27 16.37 -0.07
CA ILE A 36 0.88 16.72 -0.31
C ILE A 36 0.77 18.14 -0.91
N ALA A 37 1.49 19.10 -0.34
CA ALA A 37 1.50 20.48 -0.84
C ALA A 37 2.05 20.56 -2.27
N GLU A 38 3.09 19.79 -2.58
CA GLU A 38 3.66 19.70 -3.91
C GLU A 38 2.66 19.11 -4.91
N ALA A 39 2.03 17.98 -4.60
CA ALA A 39 1.05 17.34 -5.46
C ALA A 39 -0.17 18.24 -5.73
N LEU A 40 -0.67 18.95 -4.72
CA LEU A 40 -1.75 19.92 -4.85
C LEU A 40 -1.34 21.10 -5.75
N ARG A 41 -0.15 21.66 -5.55
CA ARG A 41 0.40 22.76 -6.34
C ARG A 41 0.53 22.37 -7.82
N GLU A 42 1.08 21.19 -8.10
CA GLU A 42 1.21 20.67 -9.47
C GLU A 42 -0.16 20.43 -10.13
N ALA A 43 -1.12 19.92 -9.37
CA ALA A 43 -2.49 19.72 -9.83
C ALA A 43 -3.29 21.04 -9.96
N LYS A 44 -2.76 22.16 -9.46
CA LYS A 44 -3.45 23.46 -9.36
C LYS A 44 -4.78 23.34 -8.62
N LEU A 45 -4.78 22.62 -7.52
CA LEU A 45 -5.95 22.39 -6.67
C LEU A 45 -5.72 22.89 -5.25
N GLU A 46 -6.80 23.39 -4.66
CA GLU A 46 -6.90 23.67 -3.23
C GLU A 46 -7.42 22.43 -2.50
N ARG A 47 -7.16 22.35 -1.20
CA ARG A 47 -7.56 21.23 -0.33
C ARG A 47 -9.07 21.00 -0.33
N GLU A 48 -9.82 22.08 -0.40
CA GLU A 48 -11.29 22.12 -0.37
C GLU A 48 -11.92 21.50 -1.63
N GLN A 49 -11.15 21.38 -2.69
CA GLN A 49 -11.61 20.84 -3.97
C GLN A 49 -11.46 19.32 -4.09
N LEU A 50 -10.87 18.68 -3.07
CA LEU A 50 -10.74 17.23 -3.04
C LEU A 50 -12.09 16.56 -2.75
N ASP A 51 -12.39 15.49 -3.46
CA ASP A 51 -13.63 14.71 -3.32
C ASP A 51 -13.44 13.46 -2.44
N CYS A 52 -12.21 12.92 -2.37
CA CYS A 52 -11.90 11.68 -1.66
C CYS A 52 -10.41 11.62 -1.27
N ILE A 53 -10.10 10.89 -0.19
CA ILE A 53 -8.72 10.50 0.15
C ILE A 53 -8.61 8.98 0.07
N ALA A 54 -7.69 8.47 -0.73
CA ALA A 54 -7.36 7.07 -0.84
C ALA A 54 -6.05 6.76 -0.10
N VAL A 55 -6.01 5.67 0.66
CA VAL A 55 -4.88 5.28 1.50
C VAL A 55 -4.47 3.84 1.22
N GLY A 56 -3.16 3.61 1.00
CA GLY A 56 -2.57 2.29 0.99
C GLY A 56 -2.52 1.72 2.41
N LEU A 57 -3.26 0.63 2.64
CA LEU A 57 -3.41 0.03 3.96
C LEU A 57 -2.33 -1.01 4.30
N GLY A 58 -1.33 -1.19 3.44
CA GLY A 58 -0.33 -2.26 3.58
C GLY A 58 -0.73 -3.55 2.86
N PRO A 59 0.04 -4.61 3.05
CA PRO A 59 1.15 -4.79 4.00
C PRO A 59 2.39 -3.94 3.68
N GLY A 60 3.25 -3.74 4.69
CA GLY A 60 4.52 -3.03 4.54
C GLY A 60 4.93 -2.24 5.79
N SER A 61 5.54 -1.07 5.59
CA SER A 61 6.06 -0.20 6.66
C SER A 61 4.98 0.19 7.68
N TYR A 62 5.11 -0.35 8.89
CA TYR A 62 4.19 -0.08 10.00
C TYR A 62 3.99 1.42 10.26
N THR A 63 5.09 2.16 10.37
CA THR A 63 5.06 3.61 10.65
C THR A 63 4.50 4.40 9.47
N GLY A 64 4.87 4.01 8.24
CA GLY A 64 4.40 4.68 7.04
C GLY A 64 2.89 4.56 6.86
N ILE A 65 2.35 3.34 6.93
CA ILE A 65 0.92 3.08 6.79
C ILE A 65 0.11 3.85 7.84
N ARG A 66 0.53 3.81 9.11
CA ARG A 66 -0.14 4.56 10.18
C ARG A 66 -0.09 6.06 9.98
N SER A 67 1.02 6.58 9.47
CA SER A 67 1.15 8.01 9.12
C SER A 67 0.12 8.40 8.05
N ALA A 68 -0.01 7.62 6.98
CA ALA A 68 -1.00 7.88 5.93
C ALA A 68 -2.44 7.83 6.46
N ILE A 69 -2.78 6.83 7.28
CA ILE A 69 -4.08 6.69 7.92
C ILE A 69 -4.36 7.89 8.83
N SER A 70 -3.40 8.28 9.68
CA SER A 70 -3.57 9.41 10.61
C SER A 70 -3.79 10.74 9.87
N ILE A 71 -3.11 10.96 8.74
CA ILE A 71 -3.34 12.12 7.88
C ILE A 71 -4.76 12.12 7.34
N ALA A 72 -5.24 10.99 6.80
CA ALA A 72 -6.58 10.88 6.26
C ALA A 72 -7.67 11.07 7.33
N GLN A 73 -7.48 10.49 8.52
CA GLN A 73 -8.36 10.66 9.68
C GLN A 73 -8.41 12.11 10.15
N GLY A 74 -7.24 12.76 10.30
CA GLY A 74 -7.16 14.18 10.68
C GLY A 74 -7.85 15.09 9.68
N TRP A 75 -7.75 14.76 8.39
CA TRP A 75 -8.44 15.50 7.33
C TRP A 75 -9.96 15.33 7.41
N GLN A 76 -10.44 14.09 7.63
CA GLN A 76 -11.87 13.82 7.79
C GLN A 76 -12.46 14.49 9.04
N LEU A 77 -11.70 14.62 10.12
CA LEU A 77 -12.12 15.37 11.31
C LEU A 77 -12.30 16.86 11.04
N ALA A 78 -11.44 17.44 10.22
CA ALA A 78 -11.51 18.86 9.87
C ALA A 78 -12.59 19.18 8.83
N ARG A 79 -12.89 18.21 7.96
CA ARG A 79 -13.87 18.35 6.88
C ARG A 79 -14.44 16.98 6.51
N PRO A 80 -15.78 16.84 6.41
CA PRO A 80 -16.39 15.60 5.92
C PRO A 80 -15.90 15.28 4.51
N ILE A 81 -15.02 14.27 4.38
CA ILE A 81 -14.50 13.78 3.10
C ILE A 81 -14.53 12.25 3.10
N PRO A 82 -15.01 11.60 2.05
CA PRO A 82 -14.95 10.15 1.90
C PRO A 82 -13.51 9.63 1.96
N LEU A 83 -13.29 8.52 2.69
CA LEU A 83 -12.01 7.82 2.76
C LEU A 83 -12.15 6.46 2.09
N LEU A 84 -11.08 6.01 1.43
CA LEU A 84 -11.03 4.73 0.76
C LEU A 84 -9.69 4.04 1.06
N GLY A 85 -9.76 2.79 1.50
CA GLY A 85 -8.57 1.97 1.77
C GLY A 85 -8.34 0.94 0.67
N VAL A 86 -7.09 0.79 0.23
CA VAL A 86 -6.70 -0.22 -0.76
C VAL A 86 -5.51 -1.01 -0.25
N SER A 87 -5.49 -2.32 -0.49
CA SER A 87 -4.33 -3.15 -0.17
C SER A 87 -3.11 -2.72 -0.98
N SER A 88 -1.96 -2.53 -0.33
CA SER A 88 -0.71 -2.23 -1.03
C SER A 88 -0.25 -3.39 -1.92
N ALA A 89 -0.68 -4.63 -1.63
CA ALA A 89 -0.46 -5.76 -2.52
C ALA A 89 -1.25 -5.62 -3.84
N GLU A 90 -2.49 -5.13 -3.78
CA GLU A 90 -3.29 -4.81 -4.97
C GLU A 90 -2.64 -3.68 -5.78
N ILE A 91 -2.14 -2.64 -5.11
CA ILE A 91 -1.44 -1.53 -5.76
C ILE A 91 -0.16 -2.00 -6.47
N ILE A 92 0.64 -2.89 -5.84
CA ILE A 92 1.84 -3.48 -6.45
C ILE A 92 1.47 -4.29 -7.70
N ALA A 93 0.43 -5.11 -7.63
CA ALA A 93 -0.03 -5.90 -8.78
C ALA A 93 -0.52 -5.01 -9.93
N ALA A 94 -1.29 -3.97 -9.63
CA ALA A 94 -1.76 -3.01 -10.63
C ALA A 94 -0.59 -2.18 -11.21
N GLN A 95 0.41 -1.81 -10.40
CA GLN A 95 1.63 -1.14 -10.86
C GLN A 95 2.41 -2.03 -11.83
N ALA A 96 2.53 -3.33 -11.52
CA ALA A 96 3.17 -4.30 -12.39
C ALA A 96 2.45 -4.42 -13.74
N GLN A 97 1.13 -4.49 -13.70
CA GLN A 97 0.27 -4.54 -14.89
C GLN A 97 0.42 -3.28 -15.74
N ALA A 98 0.38 -2.09 -15.12
CA ALA A 98 0.61 -0.81 -15.81
C ALA A 98 2.01 -0.72 -16.45
N GLY A 99 3.01 -1.41 -15.88
CA GLY A 99 4.35 -1.59 -16.45
C GLY A 99 4.43 -2.64 -17.55
N GLY A 100 3.30 -3.22 -18.01
CA GLY A 100 3.24 -4.18 -19.10
C GLY A 100 3.45 -5.64 -18.68
N LEU A 101 3.51 -5.95 -17.38
CA LEU A 101 3.60 -7.33 -16.91
C LEU A 101 2.24 -8.01 -17.07
N VAL A 102 2.24 -9.23 -17.63
CA VAL A 102 1.04 -10.07 -17.80
C VAL A 102 1.30 -11.47 -17.25
N GLY A 103 0.20 -12.20 -16.96
CA GLY A 103 0.25 -13.54 -16.40
C GLY A 103 0.15 -13.58 -14.88
N ARG A 104 0.48 -14.73 -14.29
CA ARG A 104 0.40 -14.93 -12.84
C ARG A 104 1.62 -14.37 -12.14
N VAL A 105 1.38 -13.57 -11.09
CA VAL A 105 2.42 -13.01 -10.24
C VAL A 105 2.15 -13.28 -8.77
N ARG A 106 3.22 -13.28 -7.97
CA ARG A 106 3.17 -13.33 -6.50
C ARG A 106 3.71 -12.02 -5.96
N VAL A 107 2.85 -11.26 -5.30
CA VAL A 107 3.29 -10.09 -4.54
C VAL A 107 3.90 -10.58 -3.24
N ILE A 108 5.13 -10.18 -2.99
CA ILE A 108 5.92 -10.54 -1.80
C ILE A 108 6.31 -9.25 -1.08
N VAL A 109 5.98 -9.19 0.22
CA VAL A 109 6.37 -8.08 1.10
C VAL A 109 6.93 -8.68 2.39
N ASP A 110 8.03 -8.13 2.91
CA ASP A 110 8.64 -8.61 4.16
C ASP A 110 7.66 -8.47 5.34
N ALA A 111 7.36 -9.60 6.01
CA ALA A 111 6.55 -9.65 7.22
C ALA A 111 7.41 -9.70 8.49
N GLN A 112 8.74 -9.51 8.37
CA GLN A 112 9.74 -9.65 9.41
C GLN A 112 9.88 -11.11 9.93
N ARG A 113 10.98 -11.36 10.64
CA ARG A 113 11.27 -12.67 11.28
C ARG A 113 11.42 -13.84 10.28
N GLY A 114 11.84 -13.55 9.03
CA GLY A 114 11.98 -14.57 7.97
C GLY A 114 10.65 -15.07 7.40
N GLU A 115 9.59 -14.33 7.59
CA GLU A 115 8.27 -14.57 7.00
C GLU A 115 7.92 -13.47 6.00
N PHE A 116 7.02 -13.77 5.08
CA PHE A 116 6.60 -12.87 4.02
C PHE A 116 5.08 -12.81 3.90
N TYR A 117 4.54 -11.63 3.66
CA TYR A 117 3.21 -11.50 3.10
C TYR A 117 3.26 -11.96 1.65
N LEU A 118 2.32 -12.81 1.26
CA LEU A 118 2.17 -13.33 -0.09
C LEU A 118 0.72 -13.19 -0.53
N ALA A 119 0.51 -12.58 -1.69
CA ALA A 119 -0.76 -12.59 -2.41
C ALA A 119 -0.52 -12.98 -3.87
N GLY A 120 -1.47 -13.70 -4.49
CA GLY A 120 -1.40 -14.06 -5.89
C GLY A 120 -2.33 -13.22 -6.75
N TYR A 121 -1.83 -12.72 -7.88
CA TYR A 121 -2.62 -11.98 -8.84
C TYR A 121 -2.49 -12.55 -10.24
N GLU A 122 -3.54 -12.42 -11.02
CA GLU A 122 -3.53 -12.64 -12.47
C GLU A 122 -3.62 -11.29 -13.17
N LEU A 123 -2.59 -10.98 -13.95
CA LEU A 123 -2.46 -9.72 -14.68
C LEU A 123 -2.84 -9.94 -16.14
N THR A 124 -3.71 -9.10 -16.66
CA THR A 124 -4.16 -9.10 -18.05
C THR A 124 -3.95 -7.71 -18.65
N ALA A 125 -4.13 -7.58 -19.96
CA ALA A 125 -4.08 -6.26 -20.61
C ALA A 125 -5.13 -5.28 -20.03
N ASN A 126 -6.21 -5.78 -19.44
CA ASN A 126 -7.35 -4.98 -18.97
C ASN A 126 -7.35 -4.73 -17.45
N GLY A 127 -6.37 -5.26 -16.70
CA GLY A 127 -6.26 -5.06 -15.25
C GLY A 127 -5.68 -6.25 -14.51
N SER A 128 -5.74 -6.16 -13.19
CA SER A 128 -5.28 -7.20 -12.25
C SER A 128 -6.46 -7.78 -11.47
N ARG A 129 -6.41 -9.08 -11.19
CA ARG A 129 -7.41 -9.79 -10.38
C ARG A 129 -6.72 -10.64 -9.32
N GLU A 130 -7.16 -10.53 -8.08
CA GLU A 130 -6.69 -11.43 -7.02
C GLU A 130 -7.06 -12.88 -7.33
N ALA A 131 -6.07 -13.76 -7.28
CA ALA A 131 -6.19 -15.20 -7.53
C ALA A 131 -5.86 -16.02 -6.27
N GLU A 132 -5.09 -15.46 -5.34
CA GLU A 132 -4.76 -16.06 -4.04
C GLU A 132 -4.74 -14.96 -2.98
N PRO A 133 -5.53 -15.10 -1.90
CA PRO A 133 -5.65 -14.04 -0.90
C PRO A 133 -4.34 -13.82 -0.14
N LEU A 134 -4.19 -12.61 0.37
CA LEU A 134 -3.03 -12.19 1.16
C LEU A 134 -2.92 -13.04 2.44
N ARG A 135 -1.74 -13.62 2.68
CA ARG A 135 -1.42 -14.42 3.86
C ARG A 135 0.05 -14.33 4.23
N ILE A 136 0.41 -14.74 5.43
CA ILE A 136 1.81 -14.87 5.86
C ILE A 136 2.30 -16.28 5.52
N VAL A 137 3.50 -16.36 4.96
CA VAL A 137 4.19 -17.62 4.60
C VAL A 137 5.66 -17.57 4.99
N SER A 138 6.28 -18.75 5.12
CA SER A 138 7.72 -18.85 5.38
C SER A 138 8.56 -18.55 4.12
N ALA A 139 9.82 -18.18 4.31
CA ALA A 139 10.79 -18.01 3.21
C ALA A 139 10.89 -19.28 2.35
N ALA A 140 10.85 -20.48 2.96
CA ALA A 140 10.89 -21.74 2.24
C ALA A 140 9.72 -21.88 1.25
N ALA A 141 8.51 -21.48 1.66
CA ALA A 141 7.33 -21.53 0.79
C ALA A 141 7.47 -20.56 -0.41
N VAL A 142 8.06 -19.37 -0.22
CA VAL A 142 8.34 -18.43 -1.31
C VAL A 142 9.42 -19.00 -2.25
N THR A 143 10.50 -19.56 -1.69
CA THR A 143 11.58 -20.20 -2.47
C THR A 143 11.05 -21.33 -3.35
N GLN A 144 10.15 -22.16 -2.82
CA GLN A 144 9.51 -23.23 -3.59
C GLN A 144 8.76 -22.68 -4.81
N ARG A 145 8.02 -21.58 -4.65
CA ARG A 145 7.31 -20.92 -5.76
C ARG A 145 8.27 -20.34 -6.79
N ALA A 146 9.34 -19.68 -6.33
CA ALA A 146 10.39 -19.18 -7.22
C ALA A 146 11.01 -20.31 -8.05
N SER A 147 11.31 -21.45 -7.41
CA SER A 147 11.86 -22.64 -8.07
C SER A 147 10.88 -23.28 -9.05
N ALA A 148 9.58 -23.14 -8.84
CA ALA A 148 8.53 -23.55 -9.76
C ALA A 148 8.33 -22.57 -10.94
N GLY A 149 9.15 -21.51 -11.04
CA GLY A 149 9.11 -20.53 -12.13
C GLY A 149 8.02 -19.47 -11.98
N GLU A 150 7.41 -19.32 -10.79
CA GLU A 150 6.43 -18.26 -10.55
C GLU A 150 7.12 -16.89 -10.51
N THR A 151 6.50 -15.88 -11.12
CA THR A 151 7.01 -14.51 -11.11
C THR A 151 6.76 -13.84 -9.76
N LEU A 152 7.84 -13.54 -9.04
CA LEU A 152 7.78 -12.82 -7.77
C LEU A 152 7.96 -11.31 -8.00
N ILE A 153 7.12 -10.49 -7.37
CA ILE A 153 7.18 -9.02 -7.44
C ILE A 153 7.03 -8.41 -6.03
N GLY A 154 7.63 -7.26 -5.80
CA GLY A 154 7.47 -6.55 -4.51
C GLY A 154 8.55 -5.49 -4.30
N PRO A 155 8.43 -4.64 -3.26
CA PRO A 155 9.33 -3.51 -3.07
C PRO A 155 10.78 -3.91 -2.80
N GLU A 156 11.01 -5.00 -2.06
CA GLU A 156 12.33 -5.46 -1.61
C GLU A 156 12.56 -6.93 -1.97
N VAL A 157 11.77 -7.45 -2.93
CA VAL A 157 11.76 -8.88 -3.25
C VAL A 157 13.13 -9.41 -3.71
N THR A 158 13.91 -8.59 -4.38
CA THR A 158 15.25 -8.96 -4.89
C THR A 158 16.30 -9.14 -3.79
N ASP A 159 16.09 -8.55 -2.61
CA ASP A 159 16.99 -8.70 -1.47
C ASP A 159 16.97 -10.14 -0.91
N TRP A 160 15.84 -10.83 -1.09
CA TRP A 160 15.60 -12.18 -0.60
C TRP A 160 15.54 -13.22 -1.73
N PHE A 161 15.01 -12.83 -2.88
CA PHE A 161 14.76 -13.70 -4.05
C PHE A 161 15.30 -13.02 -5.31
N PRO A 162 16.55 -13.29 -5.72
CA PRO A 162 17.24 -12.55 -6.79
C PRO A 162 16.54 -12.60 -8.16
N THR A 163 15.70 -13.61 -8.41
CA THR A 163 14.91 -13.72 -9.65
C THR A 163 13.62 -12.88 -9.63
N GLY A 164 13.29 -12.27 -8.50
CA GLY A 164 12.16 -11.38 -8.35
C GLY A 164 12.32 -10.07 -9.12
N LYS A 165 11.23 -9.31 -9.22
CA LYS A 165 11.23 -7.97 -9.83
C LYS A 165 10.83 -6.94 -8.79
N THR A 166 11.70 -5.98 -8.53
CA THR A 166 11.42 -4.87 -7.62
C THR A 166 10.33 -3.98 -8.21
N ILE A 167 9.21 -3.89 -7.51
CA ILE A 167 8.06 -3.04 -7.88
C ILE A 167 7.54 -2.39 -6.60
N PHE A 168 7.59 -1.06 -6.57
CA PHE A 168 7.05 -0.27 -5.47
C PHE A 168 5.58 0.07 -5.70
N PRO A 169 4.73 0.04 -4.67
CA PRO A 169 3.39 0.59 -4.78
C PRO A 169 3.45 2.12 -4.99
N ARG A 170 2.57 2.66 -5.83
CA ARG A 170 2.57 4.07 -6.23
C ARG A 170 1.21 4.70 -5.93
N ALA A 171 1.24 5.92 -5.39
CA ALA A 171 0.03 6.69 -5.09
C ALA A 171 -0.78 7.02 -6.36
N ALA A 172 -0.13 7.22 -7.50
CA ALA A 172 -0.84 7.40 -8.77
C ALA A 172 -1.71 6.19 -9.13
N ILE A 173 -1.18 4.98 -8.96
CA ILE A 173 -1.94 3.73 -9.19
C ILE A 173 -3.03 3.55 -8.13
N LEU A 174 -2.75 3.82 -6.85
CA LEU A 174 -3.75 3.83 -5.79
C LEU A 174 -4.93 4.73 -6.15
N GLY A 175 -4.65 5.96 -6.58
CA GLY A 175 -5.69 6.90 -6.97
C GLY A 175 -6.48 6.45 -8.20
N GLN A 176 -5.84 5.80 -9.18
CA GLN A 176 -6.52 5.20 -10.33
C GLN A 176 -7.43 4.04 -9.93
N LEU A 177 -6.98 3.15 -9.02
CA LEU A 177 -7.81 2.08 -8.46
C LEU A 177 -9.00 2.62 -7.67
N ALA A 178 -8.85 3.79 -7.04
CA ALA A 178 -9.91 4.45 -6.29
C ALA A 178 -10.95 5.15 -7.18
N LEU A 179 -10.63 5.44 -8.45
CA LEU A 179 -11.59 6.03 -9.38
C LEU A 179 -12.77 5.08 -9.62
N GLY A 180 -13.98 5.56 -9.35
CA GLY A 180 -15.20 4.77 -9.54
C GLY A 180 -15.55 3.82 -8.39
N ARG A 181 -14.72 3.69 -7.36
CA ARG A 181 -15.06 2.93 -6.13
C ARG A 181 -15.99 3.77 -5.24
N THR A 182 -16.87 3.06 -4.54
CA THR A 182 -17.86 3.65 -3.62
C THR A 182 -17.89 2.96 -2.26
N ASP A 183 -16.98 2.02 -2.03
CA ASP A 183 -16.80 1.29 -0.76
C ASP A 183 -16.03 2.13 0.27
N PHE A 184 -16.54 3.35 0.50
CA PHE A 184 -15.96 4.28 1.46
C PHE A 184 -16.04 3.75 2.88
N ILE A 185 -15.00 4.03 3.65
CA ILE A 185 -14.92 3.68 5.07
C ILE A 185 -14.81 4.94 5.92
N SER A 186 -15.33 4.89 7.13
CA SER A 186 -15.13 5.99 8.07
C SER A 186 -13.74 5.89 8.69
N GLY A 187 -13.16 7.03 9.07
CA GLY A 187 -11.79 7.09 9.57
C GLY A 187 -11.54 6.23 10.81
N ASP A 188 -12.52 6.12 11.70
CA ASP A 188 -12.46 5.27 12.89
C ASP A 188 -12.36 3.76 12.57
N LYS A 189 -12.77 3.35 11.36
CA LYS A 189 -12.69 1.98 10.85
C LYS A 189 -11.52 1.76 9.91
N MET A 190 -10.76 2.81 9.56
CA MET A 190 -9.62 2.69 8.68
C MET A 190 -8.42 2.14 9.47
N GLU A 191 -8.08 0.88 9.25
CA GLU A 191 -7.01 0.18 9.95
C GLU A 191 -6.00 -0.41 8.96
N PRO A 192 -4.72 -0.51 9.35
CA PRO A 192 -3.72 -1.24 8.58
C PRO A 192 -4.09 -2.71 8.43
N ILE A 193 -3.69 -3.32 7.32
CA ILE A 193 -3.82 -4.76 7.11
C ILE A 193 -2.75 -5.48 7.96
N TYR A 194 -3.17 -6.03 9.10
CA TYR A 194 -2.35 -6.85 9.98
C TYR A 194 -2.86 -8.29 9.97
N LEU A 195 -2.06 -9.22 9.42
CA LEU A 195 -2.39 -10.65 9.43
C LEU A 195 -1.73 -11.41 10.60
N ARG A 196 -0.84 -10.75 11.33
CA ARG A 196 -0.19 -11.36 12.50
C ARG A 196 -1.00 -11.04 13.73
N GLU A 197 -1.45 -12.07 14.44
CA GLU A 197 -2.04 -11.92 15.77
C GLU A 197 -1.01 -11.30 16.72
N THR A 198 -1.40 -10.25 17.42
CA THR A 198 -0.59 -9.62 18.47
C THR A 198 -0.55 -10.58 19.67
N GLN A 199 0.51 -11.38 19.78
CA GLN A 199 0.79 -12.10 21.02
C GLN A 199 1.33 -11.09 22.04
N PHE A 200 0.49 -10.67 22.97
CA PHE A 200 0.94 -9.89 24.13
C PHE A 200 1.78 -10.81 25.01
N VAL A 201 3.08 -10.61 25.03
CA VAL A 201 3.94 -11.20 26.06
C VAL A 201 3.58 -10.51 27.38
N LYS A 202 3.02 -11.29 28.33
CA LYS A 202 2.68 -10.78 29.66
C LYS A 202 3.94 -10.19 30.28
N ALA A 203 3.88 -8.93 30.72
CA ALA A 203 5.01 -8.29 31.38
C ALA A 203 5.51 -9.18 32.55
N PRO A 204 6.82 -9.32 32.76
CA PRO A 204 7.33 -10.01 33.92
C PRO A 204 6.81 -9.31 35.20
N PRO A 205 6.56 -10.04 36.27
CA PRO A 205 6.09 -9.46 37.53
C PRO A 205 7.08 -8.37 38.00
N PRO A 206 6.59 -7.30 38.65
CA PRO A 206 7.47 -6.23 39.15
C PRO A 206 8.53 -6.83 40.09
N ARG A 207 9.79 -6.39 39.91
CA ARG A 207 10.88 -6.76 40.83
C ARG A 207 10.47 -6.35 42.23
N GLN A 208 10.41 -7.32 43.15
CA GLN A 208 10.33 -7.01 44.58
C GLN A 208 11.66 -6.35 44.96
N LEU A 209 11.60 -5.08 45.33
CA LEU A 209 12.71 -4.38 45.95
C LEU A 209 12.78 -4.92 47.41
N GLY A 210 13.82 -5.69 47.71
CA GLY A 210 14.15 -6.10 49.06
C GLY A 210 14.78 -4.97 49.86
#